data_f9130058d9804f47049b3d9c9ff625bd
#
_entry.id   f9130058d9804f47049b3d9c9ff625bd
#
_cell.length_a   1.000
_cell.length_b   1.000
_cell.length_c   1.000
_cell.angle_alpha   90.00
_cell.angle_beta   90.00
_cell.angle_gamma   90.00
#
_symmetry.space_group_name_H-M   'P 1'
#
loop_
_entity.id
_entity.type
_entity.pdbx_description
1 polymer ?
#
loop_
_entity_poly.entity_id
_entity_poly.type
_entity_poly.pdbx_seq_one_letter_code
_entity_poly.pdbx_strand_id
1 'polypeptide(L)'
;MPLPWVTGPLFVTTILALSGFQLWMPLWLRPPSLAVLGVLFGSTISPDFADQVIFWFPSMCAVLVFVLVTIPFSTTYLIFVGKYDFVTSLLSAAPGGLIPMTLLGQSYNADDRVIAVVQTFRLVLTILIIPLAFQLFGGYVPSGNIGTGGSFAAYLPGDILPTALACVLGYFLARIARLPAPSLMGPIIVIAILRFNGWIESDIPDSLVAVSQVFIGISIALPFNGTRVRKIFVDIMHASASSLIAISFSVLFALITAQFVGSSAEALILAFAPGGFAEMALIGFGLGLEISFVISHQILRFFLIVLGIPVIMMIARGRPDKKNVDNFQ
;
A
#
# COMPACT_ATOMS: atom_id res chain seq x y z
N MET A 1 -13.41 0.77 -15.94
CA MET A 1 -12.78 0.48 -14.64
C MET A 1 -11.74 1.53 -14.37
N PRO A 2 -11.70 2.13 -13.19
CA PRO A 2 -10.61 3.03 -12.83
C PRO A 2 -9.29 2.24 -12.74
N LEU A 3 -8.19 2.83 -13.20
CA LEU A 3 -6.87 2.21 -13.25
C LEU A 3 -6.84 0.81 -13.91
N PRO A 4 -7.24 0.68 -15.17
CA PRO A 4 -7.46 -0.62 -15.83
C PRO A 4 -6.22 -1.51 -15.82
N TRP A 5 -5.03 -0.92 -15.86
CA TRP A 5 -3.75 -1.61 -15.91
C TRP A 5 -3.31 -2.26 -14.59
N VAL A 6 -3.90 -1.86 -13.45
CA VAL A 6 -3.72 -2.52 -12.16
C VAL A 6 -4.90 -3.42 -11.84
N THR A 7 -6.11 -2.84 -11.91
CA THR A 7 -7.33 -3.53 -11.46
C THR A 7 -7.70 -4.72 -12.35
N GLY A 8 -7.49 -4.61 -13.67
CA GLY A 8 -7.71 -5.71 -14.62
C GLY A 8 -6.85 -6.94 -14.31
N PRO A 9 -5.50 -6.82 -14.36
CA PRO A 9 -4.60 -7.92 -14.01
C PRO A 9 -4.82 -8.45 -12.60
N LEU A 10 -5.03 -7.59 -11.61
CA LEU A 10 -5.34 -7.99 -10.24
C LEU A 10 -6.59 -8.87 -10.17
N PHE A 11 -7.69 -8.44 -10.81
CA PHE A 11 -8.95 -9.16 -10.79
C PHE A 11 -8.83 -10.52 -11.48
N VAL A 12 -8.27 -10.56 -12.69
CA VAL A 12 -8.08 -11.80 -13.46
C VAL A 12 -7.16 -12.76 -12.72
N THR A 13 -6.02 -12.27 -12.21
CA THR A 13 -5.05 -13.10 -11.47
C THR A 13 -5.66 -13.63 -10.18
N THR A 14 -6.44 -12.82 -9.45
CA THR A 14 -7.13 -13.26 -8.23
C THR A 14 -8.11 -14.38 -8.52
N ILE A 15 -8.95 -14.25 -9.55
CA ILE A 15 -9.91 -15.29 -9.94
C ILE A 15 -9.18 -16.57 -10.33
N LEU A 16 -8.16 -16.49 -11.17
CA LEU A 16 -7.41 -17.67 -11.62
C LEU A 16 -6.68 -18.36 -10.45
N ALA A 17 -6.02 -17.59 -9.58
CA ALA A 17 -5.35 -18.14 -8.42
C ALA A 17 -6.31 -18.85 -7.47
N LEU A 18 -7.46 -18.23 -7.16
CA LEU A 18 -8.50 -18.80 -6.31
C LEU A 18 -9.24 -19.99 -6.97
N SER A 19 -9.26 -20.07 -8.30
CA SER A 19 -9.78 -21.24 -9.03
C SER A 19 -8.82 -22.43 -9.01
N GLY A 20 -7.62 -22.26 -8.44
CA GLY A 20 -6.63 -23.31 -8.27
C GLY A 20 -5.61 -23.42 -9.40
N PHE A 21 -5.60 -22.46 -10.34
CA PHE A 21 -4.53 -22.39 -11.34
C PHE A 21 -3.22 -21.97 -10.64
N GLN A 22 -2.13 -22.64 -11.00
CA GLN A 22 -0.80 -22.24 -10.56
C GLN A 22 -0.28 -21.17 -11.52
N LEU A 23 -0.26 -19.94 -11.03
CA LEU A 23 0.26 -18.79 -11.76
C LEU A 23 1.72 -18.57 -11.36
N TRP A 24 2.52 -18.16 -12.31
CA TRP A 24 3.92 -17.88 -12.07
C TRP A 24 4.28 -16.49 -12.60
N MET A 25 4.96 -15.71 -11.78
CA MET A 25 5.56 -14.45 -12.18
C MET A 25 6.95 -14.35 -11.54
N PRO A 26 7.98 -13.93 -12.29
CA PRO A 26 9.29 -13.68 -11.73
C PRO A 26 9.22 -12.59 -10.67
N LEU A 27 9.52 -12.91 -9.40
CA LEU A 27 9.43 -11.96 -8.29
C LEU A 27 10.38 -10.75 -8.44
N TRP A 28 11.45 -10.90 -9.23
CA TRP A 28 12.38 -9.81 -9.51
C TRP A 28 11.77 -8.69 -10.36
N LEU A 29 10.63 -8.90 -11.01
CA LEU A 29 9.90 -7.85 -11.77
C LEU A 29 9.21 -6.83 -10.85
N ARG A 30 8.86 -7.22 -9.62
CA ARG A 30 8.16 -6.33 -8.68
C ARG A 30 9.00 -5.12 -8.23
N PRO A 31 10.29 -5.27 -7.81
CA PRO A 31 11.11 -4.13 -7.40
C PRO A 31 11.30 -3.07 -8.50
N PRO A 32 11.66 -3.39 -9.76
CA PRO A 32 11.77 -2.38 -10.81
C PRO A 32 10.42 -1.73 -11.15
N SER A 33 9.31 -2.49 -11.12
CA SER A 33 7.99 -1.91 -11.33
C SER A 33 7.62 -0.89 -10.24
N LEU A 34 7.98 -1.16 -8.99
CA LEU A 34 7.82 -0.20 -7.90
C LEU A 34 8.75 1.01 -8.07
N ALA A 35 9.97 0.83 -8.59
CA ALA A 35 10.89 1.93 -8.84
C ALA A 35 10.37 2.87 -9.93
N VAL A 36 9.76 2.35 -10.99
CA VAL A 36 9.07 3.15 -12.03
C VAL A 36 7.96 4.01 -11.41
N LEU A 37 7.11 3.44 -10.54
CA LEU A 37 6.12 4.24 -9.82
C LEU A 37 6.79 5.24 -8.86
N GLY A 38 7.93 4.89 -8.27
CA GLY A 38 8.70 5.80 -7.44
C GLY A 38 9.20 7.03 -8.22
N VAL A 39 9.64 6.84 -9.47
CA VAL A 39 9.97 7.97 -10.37
C VAL A 39 8.74 8.82 -10.65
N LEU A 40 7.62 8.19 -11.02
CA LEU A 40 6.36 8.89 -11.27
C LEU A 40 5.95 9.75 -10.07
N PHE A 41 5.94 9.17 -8.87
CA PHE A 41 5.52 9.87 -7.66
C PHE A 41 6.55 10.91 -7.20
N GLY A 42 7.85 10.61 -7.31
CA GLY A 42 8.91 11.56 -6.98
C GLY A 42 8.87 12.80 -7.87
N SER A 43 8.47 12.65 -9.14
CA SER A 43 8.33 13.77 -10.06
C SER A 43 7.15 14.70 -9.76
N THR A 44 6.19 14.28 -8.95
CA THR A 44 5.02 15.09 -8.55
C THR A 44 5.20 15.83 -7.23
N ILE A 45 6.27 15.57 -6.48
CA ILE A 45 6.53 16.26 -5.20
C ILE A 45 7.01 17.69 -5.52
N SER A 46 6.31 18.68 -4.92
CA SER A 46 6.65 20.10 -5.09
C SER A 46 7.76 20.55 -4.13
N PRO A 47 8.51 21.63 -4.45
CA PRO A 47 9.49 22.20 -3.53
C PRO A 47 8.90 22.67 -2.20
N ASP A 48 7.62 23.04 -2.17
CA ASP A 48 6.91 23.53 -0.99
C ASP A 48 6.44 22.38 -0.06
N PHE A 49 6.89 21.15 -0.31
CA PHE A 49 6.49 19.96 0.46
C PHE A 49 6.68 20.15 1.98
N ALA A 50 7.78 20.77 2.39
CA ALA A 50 8.07 20.98 3.81
C ALA A 50 7.03 21.88 4.49
N ASP A 51 6.58 22.92 3.82
CA ASP A 51 5.56 23.83 4.32
C ASP A 51 4.19 23.15 4.35
N GLN A 52 3.89 22.34 3.33
CA GLN A 52 2.64 21.57 3.25
C GLN A 52 2.51 20.57 4.40
N VAL A 53 3.59 19.90 4.82
CA VAL A 53 3.57 18.96 5.95
C VAL A 53 3.07 19.61 7.25
N ILE A 54 3.37 20.87 7.48
CA ILE A 54 2.88 21.62 8.64
C ILE A 54 1.36 21.73 8.60
N PHE A 55 0.79 22.03 7.45
CA PHE A 55 -0.67 22.09 7.27
C PHE A 55 -1.36 20.74 7.41
N TRP A 56 -0.64 19.64 7.13
CA TRP A 56 -1.18 18.27 7.25
C TRP A 56 -1.12 17.72 8.68
N PHE A 57 -0.46 18.42 9.61
CA PHE A 57 -0.28 17.93 10.97
C PHE A 57 -1.61 17.52 11.65
N PRO A 58 -2.73 18.26 11.55
CA PRO A 58 -3.99 17.82 12.14
C PRO A 58 -4.53 16.52 11.55
N SER A 59 -4.41 16.32 10.22
CA SER A 59 -4.82 15.07 9.58
C SER A 59 -3.88 13.91 9.91
N MET A 60 -2.59 14.17 10.12
CA MET A 60 -1.64 13.17 10.63
C MET A 60 -1.98 12.72 12.06
N CYS A 61 -2.41 13.64 12.93
CA CYS A 61 -2.94 13.30 14.25
C CYS A 61 -4.21 12.45 14.15
N ALA A 62 -5.07 12.72 13.17
CA ALA A 62 -6.26 11.91 12.91
C ALA A 62 -5.91 10.48 12.48
N VAL A 63 -4.80 10.26 11.74
CA VAL A 63 -4.29 8.90 11.42
C VAL A 63 -3.98 8.12 12.69
N LEU A 64 -3.37 8.75 13.70
CA LEU A 64 -3.08 8.09 14.97
C LEU A 64 -4.38 7.60 15.64
N VAL A 65 -5.37 8.48 15.74
CA VAL A 65 -6.68 8.13 16.34
C VAL A 65 -7.37 7.03 15.52
N PHE A 66 -7.33 7.14 14.19
CA PHE A 66 -7.85 6.13 13.27
C PHE A 66 -7.25 4.74 13.52
N VAL A 67 -5.92 4.66 13.64
CA VAL A 67 -5.21 3.39 13.92
C VAL A 67 -5.61 2.82 15.28
N LEU A 68 -5.65 3.68 16.32
CA LEU A 68 -6.01 3.28 17.68
C LEU A 68 -7.48 2.81 17.82
N VAL A 69 -8.37 3.21 16.94
CA VAL A 69 -9.77 2.79 16.93
C VAL A 69 -9.99 1.58 16.03
N THR A 70 -9.50 1.65 14.80
CA THR A 70 -9.81 0.66 13.76
C THR A 70 -9.17 -0.70 14.03
N ILE A 71 -7.90 -0.72 14.51
CA ILE A 71 -7.21 -1.99 14.78
C ILE A 71 -7.88 -2.77 15.91
N PRO A 72 -8.14 -2.19 17.11
CA PRO A 72 -8.84 -2.91 18.17
C PRO A 72 -10.24 -3.39 17.75
N PHE A 73 -10.99 -2.57 17.00
CA PHE A 73 -12.33 -2.95 16.55
C PHE A 73 -12.27 -4.15 15.59
N SER A 74 -11.39 -4.11 14.57
CA SER A 74 -11.20 -5.23 13.65
C SER A 74 -10.64 -6.47 14.33
N THR A 75 -9.73 -6.30 15.30
CA THR A 75 -9.21 -7.41 16.13
C THR A 75 -10.33 -8.06 16.94
N THR A 76 -11.15 -7.26 17.59
CA THR A 76 -12.31 -7.74 18.37
C THR A 76 -13.27 -8.56 17.49
N TYR A 77 -13.57 -8.07 16.28
CA TYR A 77 -14.37 -8.83 15.32
C TYR A 77 -13.75 -10.19 15.01
N LEU A 78 -12.44 -10.25 14.70
CA LEU A 78 -11.75 -11.50 14.37
C LEU A 78 -11.69 -12.47 15.55
N ILE A 79 -11.59 -11.99 16.81
CA ILE A 79 -11.62 -12.83 18.01
C ILE A 79 -13.03 -13.39 18.24
N PHE A 80 -14.05 -12.54 18.30
CA PHE A 80 -15.37 -12.95 18.77
C PHE A 80 -16.21 -13.62 17.67
N VAL A 81 -16.08 -13.17 16.42
CA VAL A 81 -16.85 -13.71 15.29
C VAL A 81 -16.01 -14.70 14.49
N GLY A 82 -14.75 -14.35 14.17
CA GLY A 82 -13.83 -15.22 13.45
C GLY A 82 -13.29 -16.38 14.28
N LYS A 83 -13.35 -16.28 15.62
CA LYS A 83 -12.85 -17.30 16.57
C LYS A 83 -11.35 -17.57 16.46
N TYR A 84 -10.58 -16.62 15.92
CA TYR A 84 -9.12 -16.69 15.88
C TYR A 84 -8.52 -16.28 17.24
N ASP A 85 -7.32 -16.75 17.51
CA ASP A 85 -6.58 -16.33 18.70
C ASP A 85 -6.19 -14.85 18.63
N PHE A 86 -5.82 -14.27 19.77
CA PHE A 86 -5.52 -12.84 19.89
C PHE A 86 -4.39 -12.39 18.96
N VAL A 87 -3.31 -13.20 18.86
CA VAL A 87 -2.12 -12.81 18.05
C VAL A 87 -2.47 -12.83 16.57
N THR A 88 -3.07 -13.92 16.10
CA THR A 88 -3.52 -14.04 14.71
C THR A 88 -4.51 -12.93 14.37
N SER A 89 -5.47 -12.63 15.24
CA SER A 89 -6.47 -11.56 15.03
C SER A 89 -5.82 -10.17 14.95
N LEU A 90 -4.92 -9.85 15.89
CA LEU A 90 -4.26 -8.54 15.93
C LEU A 90 -3.39 -8.30 14.68
N LEU A 91 -2.57 -9.29 14.32
CA LEU A 91 -1.68 -9.21 13.16
C LEU A 91 -2.43 -9.23 11.83
N SER A 92 -3.58 -9.91 11.78
CA SER A 92 -4.48 -9.89 10.63
C SER A 92 -5.17 -8.53 10.47
N ALA A 93 -5.66 -7.94 11.57
CA ALA A 93 -6.36 -6.66 11.57
C ALA A 93 -5.44 -5.47 11.24
N ALA A 94 -4.18 -5.50 11.70
CA ALA A 94 -3.25 -4.40 11.55
C ALA A 94 -2.74 -4.23 10.10
N PRO A 95 -2.94 -3.08 9.44
CA PRO A 95 -2.48 -2.85 8.07
C PRO A 95 -0.98 -2.49 8.00
N GLY A 96 -0.13 -3.35 8.56
CA GLY A 96 1.33 -3.18 8.61
C GLY A 96 2.11 -3.88 7.49
N GLY A 97 1.41 -4.43 6.49
CA GLY A 97 2.00 -5.15 5.37
C GLY A 97 2.14 -6.65 5.61
N LEU A 98 2.02 -7.44 4.53
CA LEU A 98 2.01 -8.90 4.59
C LEU A 98 3.28 -9.46 5.26
N ILE A 99 4.46 -9.07 4.74
CA ILE A 99 5.74 -9.64 5.19
C ILE A 99 6.04 -9.32 6.68
N PRO A 100 5.99 -8.06 7.14
CA PRO A 100 6.24 -7.76 8.55
C PRO A 100 5.27 -8.46 9.50
N MET A 101 3.99 -8.53 9.14
CA MET A 101 2.97 -9.13 10.01
C MET A 101 3.07 -10.65 10.07
N THR A 102 3.38 -11.34 8.97
CA THR A 102 3.61 -12.80 8.98
C THR A 102 4.89 -13.15 9.72
N LEU A 103 5.99 -12.44 9.51
CA LEU A 103 7.24 -12.68 10.27
C LEU A 103 7.05 -12.50 11.77
N LEU A 104 6.32 -11.45 12.16
CA LEU A 104 5.98 -11.24 13.57
C LEU A 104 5.05 -12.36 14.09
N GLY A 105 4.10 -12.82 13.27
CA GLY A 105 3.22 -13.94 13.57
C GLY A 105 3.98 -15.23 13.88
N GLN A 106 4.96 -15.57 13.05
CA GLN A 106 5.82 -16.75 13.25
C GLN A 106 6.58 -16.69 14.58
N SER A 107 7.08 -15.52 14.98
CA SER A 107 7.80 -15.37 16.24
C SER A 107 6.90 -15.53 17.48
N TYR A 108 5.58 -15.46 17.33
CA TYR A 108 4.59 -15.64 18.38
C TYR A 108 3.66 -16.84 18.18
N ASN A 109 4.00 -17.77 17.26
CA ASN A 109 3.23 -18.99 16.93
C ASN A 109 1.78 -18.70 16.49
N ALA A 110 1.56 -17.61 15.73
CA ALA A 110 0.26 -17.29 15.13
C ALA A 110 -0.01 -18.12 13.86
N ASP A 111 -1.25 -18.17 13.41
CA ASP A 111 -1.60 -18.78 12.12
C ASP A 111 -1.22 -17.87 10.95
N ASP A 112 -0.02 -18.11 10.40
CA ASP A 112 0.52 -17.35 9.26
C ASP A 112 -0.38 -17.38 8.03
N ARG A 113 -1.10 -18.48 7.85
CA ARG A 113 -2.01 -18.64 6.70
C ARG A 113 -3.18 -17.66 6.82
N VAL A 114 -3.80 -17.57 7.99
CA VAL A 114 -4.90 -16.63 8.24
C VAL A 114 -4.41 -15.21 8.09
N ILE A 115 -3.25 -14.86 8.67
CA ILE A 115 -2.65 -13.54 8.54
C ILE A 115 -2.45 -13.21 7.05
N ALA A 116 -1.85 -14.14 6.28
CA ALA A 116 -1.59 -13.93 4.86
C ALA A 116 -2.88 -13.73 4.05
N VAL A 117 -3.90 -14.56 4.29
CA VAL A 117 -5.20 -14.46 3.60
C VAL A 117 -5.87 -13.13 3.91
N VAL A 118 -5.97 -12.74 5.19
CA VAL A 118 -6.65 -11.50 5.60
C VAL A 118 -5.90 -10.28 5.05
N GLN A 119 -4.58 -10.23 5.17
CA GLN A 119 -3.74 -9.13 4.68
C GLN A 119 -3.85 -8.97 3.16
N THR A 120 -3.75 -10.08 2.40
CA THR A 120 -3.81 -10.03 0.94
C THR A 120 -5.21 -9.70 0.45
N PHE A 121 -6.24 -10.33 1.02
CA PHE A 121 -7.61 -10.10 0.60
C PHE A 121 -8.07 -8.68 0.89
N ARG A 122 -7.60 -8.07 1.99
CA ARG A 122 -7.82 -6.66 2.29
C ARG A 122 -7.24 -5.75 1.21
N LEU A 123 -6.01 -6.01 0.74
CA LEU A 123 -5.41 -5.22 -0.36
C LEU A 123 -6.26 -5.33 -1.62
N VAL A 124 -6.65 -6.55 -2.02
CA VAL A 124 -7.49 -6.79 -3.20
C VAL A 124 -8.81 -6.01 -3.09
N LEU A 125 -9.52 -6.15 -1.97
CA LEU A 125 -10.79 -5.45 -1.76
C LEU A 125 -10.63 -3.94 -1.76
N THR A 126 -9.62 -3.41 -1.09
CA THR A 126 -9.39 -1.96 -1.02
C THR A 126 -9.13 -1.38 -2.41
N ILE A 127 -8.29 -2.04 -3.23
CA ILE A 127 -7.97 -1.60 -4.59
C ILE A 127 -9.18 -1.69 -5.53
N LEU A 128 -10.08 -2.63 -5.30
CA LEU A 128 -11.28 -2.77 -6.13
C LEU A 128 -12.42 -1.84 -5.68
N ILE A 129 -12.67 -1.76 -4.37
CA ILE A 129 -13.83 -1.05 -3.81
C ILE A 129 -13.62 0.47 -3.87
N ILE A 130 -12.45 0.99 -3.47
CA ILE A 130 -12.26 2.44 -3.34
C ILE A 130 -12.39 3.17 -4.68
N PRO A 131 -11.71 2.76 -5.77
CA PRO A 131 -11.89 3.43 -7.06
C PRO A 131 -13.29 3.27 -7.62
N LEU A 132 -13.94 2.11 -7.38
CA LEU A 132 -15.31 1.89 -7.79
C LEU A 132 -16.29 2.80 -7.04
N ALA A 133 -16.08 2.98 -5.73
CA ALA A 133 -16.88 3.89 -4.92
C ALA A 133 -16.74 5.34 -5.39
N PHE A 134 -15.54 5.81 -5.71
CA PHE A 134 -15.33 7.14 -6.27
C PHE A 134 -16.00 7.33 -7.63
N GLN A 135 -16.03 6.28 -8.47
CA GLN A 135 -16.72 6.34 -9.76
C GLN A 135 -18.26 6.39 -9.58
N LEU A 136 -18.81 5.61 -8.64
CA LEU A 136 -20.25 5.51 -8.45
C LEU A 136 -20.84 6.68 -7.65
N PHE A 137 -20.14 7.14 -6.64
CA PHE A 137 -20.65 8.15 -5.69
C PHE A 137 -20.00 9.53 -5.87
N GLY A 138 -18.75 9.59 -6.35
CA GLY A 138 -18.02 10.83 -6.57
C GLY A 138 -18.17 11.40 -7.99
N GLY A 139 -18.89 10.72 -8.89
CA GLY A 139 -19.04 11.15 -10.30
C GLY A 139 -17.71 11.19 -11.07
N TYR A 140 -16.67 10.54 -10.52
CA TYR A 140 -15.35 10.54 -11.10
C TYR A 140 -15.33 9.79 -12.43
N VAL A 141 -14.97 10.48 -13.49
CA VAL A 141 -14.70 9.89 -14.80
C VAL A 141 -13.20 9.67 -14.91
N PRO A 142 -12.73 8.41 -15.02
CA PRO A 142 -11.31 8.15 -15.21
C PRO A 142 -10.79 8.95 -16.41
N SER A 143 -9.82 9.82 -16.20
CA SER A 143 -9.24 10.66 -17.25
C SER A 143 -8.49 9.86 -18.32
N GLY A 144 -8.33 8.56 -18.14
CA GLY A 144 -7.56 7.68 -19.01
C GLY A 144 -6.05 7.95 -18.98
N ASN A 145 -5.64 8.99 -18.29
CA ASN A 145 -4.22 9.29 -18.13
C ASN A 145 -3.56 8.25 -17.22
N ILE A 146 -2.59 7.55 -17.79
CA ILE A 146 -1.84 6.46 -17.14
C ILE A 146 -0.62 7.04 -16.42
N GLY A 147 -0.16 8.21 -16.85
CA GLY A 147 1.03 8.90 -16.38
C GLY A 147 0.95 10.41 -16.61
N THR A 148 2.08 11.05 -16.68
CA THR A 148 2.24 12.51 -16.90
C THR A 148 2.09 12.93 -18.36
N GLY A 149 1.71 12.03 -19.27
CA GLY A 149 1.66 12.25 -20.71
C GLY A 149 3.01 12.02 -21.41
N GLY A 150 3.96 11.43 -20.69
CA GLY A 150 5.30 11.14 -21.21
C GLY A 150 5.29 10.12 -22.35
N SER A 151 5.96 10.44 -23.45
CA SER A 151 6.22 9.53 -24.57
C SER A 151 7.66 9.04 -24.54
N PHE A 152 7.93 7.82 -25.00
CA PHE A 152 9.30 7.34 -25.17
C PHE A 152 10.12 8.26 -26.06
N ALA A 153 9.51 8.85 -27.09
CA ALA A 153 10.17 9.78 -28.01
C ALA A 153 10.52 11.14 -27.36
N ALA A 154 9.76 11.52 -26.31
CA ALA A 154 9.99 12.75 -25.57
C ALA A 154 10.93 12.55 -24.38
N TYR A 155 11.18 11.29 -23.98
CA TYR A 155 12.11 10.98 -22.90
C TYR A 155 13.54 11.21 -23.38
N LEU A 156 14.16 12.27 -22.88
CA LEU A 156 15.49 12.67 -23.32
C LEU A 156 16.52 11.57 -23.05
N PRO A 157 17.34 11.17 -24.05
CA PRO A 157 18.37 10.14 -23.83
C PRO A 157 19.31 10.47 -22.66
N GLY A 158 19.53 11.77 -22.39
CA GLY A 158 20.32 12.27 -21.27
C GLY A 158 19.73 11.97 -19.89
N ASP A 159 18.42 11.78 -19.77
CA ASP A 159 17.74 11.56 -18.47
C ASP A 159 17.59 10.08 -18.12
N ILE A 160 17.76 9.18 -19.09
CA ILE A 160 17.61 7.72 -18.85
C ILE A 160 18.64 7.23 -17.83
N LEU A 161 19.91 7.56 -18.04
CA LEU A 161 20.99 7.12 -17.17
C LEU A 161 20.91 7.75 -15.77
N PRO A 162 20.74 9.07 -15.60
CA PRO A 162 20.52 9.67 -14.29
C PRO A 162 19.33 9.09 -13.53
N THR A 163 18.20 8.87 -14.22
CA THR A 163 16.99 8.27 -13.60
C THR A 163 17.24 6.83 -13.16
N ALA A 164 17.89 6.00 -13.97
CA ALA A 164 18.24 4.63 -13.63
C ALA A 164 19.21 4.58 -12.43
N LEU A 165 20.23 5.44 -12.43
CA LEU A 165 21.17 5.57 -11.30
C LEU A 165 20.45 6.06 -10.03
N ALA A 166 19.54 7.02 -10.15
CA ALA A 166 18.72 7.50 -9.05
C ALA A 166 17.86 6.39 -8.44
N CYS A 167 17.26 5.52 -9.27
CA CYS A 167 16.50 4.36 -8.79
C CYS A 167 17.38 3.38 -8.00
N VAL A 168 18.56 3.05 -8.54
CA VAL A 168 19.50 2.13 -7.88
C VAL A 168 20.03 2.74 -6.59
N LEU A 169 20.54 3.96 -6.64
CA LEU A 169 21.06 4.67 -5.47
C LEU A 169 19.96 4.84 -4.41
N GLY A 170 18.78 5.28 -4.81
CA GLY A 170 17.64 5.45 -3.93
C GLY A 170 17.25 4.14 -3.24
N TYR A 171 17.19 3.03 -3.98
CA TYR A 171 16.93 1.71 -3.42
C TYR A 171 17.93 1.35 -2.32
N PHE A 172 19.23 1.50 -2.57
CA PHE A 172 20.26 1.16 -1.59
C PHE A 172 20.22 2.09 -0.36
N LEU A 173 20.05 3.40 -0.56
CA LEU A 173 19.92 4.36 0.55
C LEU A 173 18.69 4.06 1.41
N ALA A 174 17.55 3.81 0.80
CA ALA A 174 16.33 3.47 1.51
C ALA A 174 16.44 2.13 2.26
N ARG A 175 17.16 1.15 1.69
CA ARG A 175 17.43 -0.14 2.33
C ARG A 175 18.35 0.02 3.56
N ILE A 176 19.41 0.82 3.46
CA ILE A 176 20.32 1.14 4.57
C ILE A 176 19.56 1.89 5.68
N ALA A 177 18.72 2.85 5.30
CA ALA A 177 17.87 3.61 6.21
C ALA A 177 16.69 2.78 6.77
N ARG A 178 16.54 1.52 6.35
CA ARG A 178 15.44 0.61 6.74
C ARG A 178 14.04 1.19 6.48
N LEU A 179 13.91 1.97 5.40
CA LEU A 179 12.62 2.52 4.99
C LEU A 179 11.69 1.41 4.48
N PRO A 180 10.37 1.56 4.67
CA PRO A 180 9.40 0.62 4.10
C PRO A 180 9.42 0.70 2.58
N ALA A 181 9.21 -0.45 1.91
CA ALA A 181 9.20 -0.55 0.45
C ALA A 181 10.37 0.21 -0.23
N PRO A 182 11.64 -0.15 0.03
CA PRO A 182 12.81 0.60 -0.42
C PRO A 182 12.85 0.80 -1.94
N SER A 183 12.30 -0.15 -2.72
CA SER A 183 12.20 -0.04 -4.18
C SER A 183 11.24 1.06 -4.66
N LEU A 184 10.35 1.55 -3.80
CA LEU A 184 9.44 2.65 -4.08
C LEU A 184 9.92 3.94 -3.41
N MET A 185 10.16 3.91 -2.09
CA MET A 185 10.52 5.09 -1.30
C MET A 185 11.85 5.71 -1.73
N GLY A 186 12.84 4.86 -2.04
CA GLY A 186 14.15 5.32 -2.48
C GLY A 186 14.09 6.17 -3.74
N PRO A 187 13.55 5.65 -4.85
CA PRO A 187 13.33 6.44 -6.07
C PRO A 187 12.49 7.71 -5.84
N ILE A 188 11.41 7.65 -5.05
CA ILE A 188 10.62 8.86 -4.73
C ILE A 188 11.52 9.97 -4.18
N ILE A 189 12.31 9.68 -3.16
CA ILE A 189 13.13 10.67 -2.46
C ILE A 189 14.22 11.21 -3.38
N VAL A 190 14.96 10.32 -4.05
CA VAL A 190 16.10 10.74 -4.88
C VAL A 190 15.63 11.50 -6.11
N ILE A 191 14.56 11.06 -6.78
CA ILE A 191 14.00 11.76 -7.94
C ILE A 191 13.45 13.12 -7.54
N ALA A 192 12.76 13.25 -6.41
CA ALA A 192 12.30 14.55 -5.92
C ALA A 192 13.47 15.52 -5.74
N ILE A 193 14.57 15.06 -5.10
CA ILE A 193 15.77 15.89 -4.91
C ILE A 193 16.41 16.29 -6.25
N LEU A 194 16.53 15.36 -7.18
CA LEU A 194 17.13 15.65 -8.49
C LEU A 194 16.27 16.65 -9.30
N ARG A 195 14.95 16.52 -9.20
CA ARG A 195 14.01 17.43 -9.88
C ARG A 195 14.00 18.82 -9.26
N PHE A 196 14.10 18.94 -7.93
CA PHE A 196 14.24 20.24 -7.27
C PHE A 196 15.51 21.00 -7.67
N ASN A 197 16.56 20.27 -8.01
CA ASN A 197 17.81 20.87 -8.50
C ASN A 197 17.86 21.07 -10.02
N GLY A 198 16.78 20.73 -10.76
CA GLY A 198 16.74 20.84 -12.22
C GLY A 198 17.65 19.88 -12.98
N TRP A 199 18.06 18.77 -12.35
CA TRP A 199 18.96 17.79 -12.97
C TRP A 199 18.20 16.75 -13.80
N ILE A 200 16.90 16.59 -13.59
CA ILE A 200 16.00 15.73 -14.36
C ILE A 200 14.71 16.53 -14.63
N GLU A 201 14.33 16.66 -15.90
CA GLU A 201 13.13 17.39 -16.31
C GLU A 201 12.11 16.48 -17.01
N SER A 202 12.58 15.40 -17.63
CA SER A 202 11.71 14.52 -18.42
C SER A 202 10.76 13.70 -17.55
N ASP A 203 9.52 13.62 -18.00
CA ASP A 203 8.51 12.77 -17.41
C ASP A 203 8.68 11.33 -17.88
N ILE A 204 8.40 10.37 -16.99
CA ILE A 204 8.52 8.94 -17.31
C ILE A 204 7.49 8.53 -18.36
N PRO A 205 7.86 7.68 -19.35
CA PRO A 205 6.93 7.24 -20.39
C PRO A 205 5.72 6.48 -19.81
N ASP A 206 4.51 6.86 -20.26
CA ASP A 206 3.25 6.27 -19.81
C ASP A 206 3.17 4.76 -20.05
N SER A 207 3.76 4.28 -21.14
CA SER A 207 3.83 2.84 -21.44
C SER A 207 4.63 2.06 -20.40
N LEU A 208 5.70 2.65 -19.86
CA LEU A 208 6.50 2.02 -18.80
C LEU A 208 5.71 1.98 -17.46
N VAL A 209 4.96 3.05 -17.20
CA VAL A 209 4.04 3.12 -16.05
C VAL A 209 2.96 2.04 -16.19
N ALA A 210 2.32 1.91 -17.35
CA ALA A 210 1.29 0.91 -17.61
C ALA A 210 1.80 -0.54 -17.41
N VAL A 211 2.97 -0.86 -17.99
CA VAL A 211 3.60 -2.18 -17.82
C VAL A 211 3.90 -2.46 -16.35
N SER A 212 4.42 -1.47 -15.63
CA SER A 212 4.69 -1.60 -14.20
C SER A 212 3.42 -1.84 -13.37
N GLN A 213 2.33 -1.17 -13.72
CA GLN A 213 1.02 -1.37 -13.10
C GLN A 213 0.50 -2.79 -13.29
N VAL A 214 0.68 -3.38 -14.48
CA VAL A 214 0.30 -4.78 -14.76
C VAL A 214 1.06 -5.73 -13.83
N PHE A 215 2.37 -5.61 -13.74
CA PHE A 215 3.18 -6.48 -12.87
C PHE A 215 2.83 -6.31 -11.39
N ILE A 216 2.56 -5.09 -10.94
CA ILE A 216 2.13 -4.84 -9.56
C ILE A 216 0.76 -5.50 -9.31
N GLY A 217 -0.22 -5.31 -10.20
CA GLY A 217 -1.54 -5.94 -10.09
C GLY A 217 -1.46 -7.46 -9.98
N ILE A 218 -0.66 -8.11 -10.84
CA ILE A 218 -0.41 -9.55 -10.77
C ILE A 218 0.23 -9.93 -9.42
N SER A 219 1.27 -9.20 -8.99
CA SER A 219 2.04 -9.53 -7.78
C SER A 219 1.22 -9.52 -6.49
N ILE A 220 0.15 -8.72 -6.42
CA ILE A 220 -0.74 -8.64 -5.26
C ILE A 220 -1.57 -9.90 -5.09
N ALA A 221 -1.97 -10.54 -6.19
CA ALA A 221 -2.80 -11.75 -6.15
C ALA A 221 -1.99 -13.06 -5.99
N LEU A 222 -0.67 -13.05 -6.24
CA LEU A 222 0.18 -14.24 -6.14
C LEU A 222 0.14 -14.99 -4.79
N PRO A 223 -0.02 -14.35 -3.63
CA PRO A 223 -0.16 -15.08 -2.36
C PRO A 223 -1.33 -16.06 -2.31
N PHE A 224 -2.35 -15.91 -3.16
CA PHE A 224 -3.44 -16.89 -3.29
C PHE A 224 -3.08 -18.11 -4.14
N ASN A 225 -1.91 -18.11 -4.79
CA ASN A 225 -1.50 -19.14 -5.72
C ASN A 225 -1.46 -20.53 -5.07
N GLY A 226 -2.05 -21.52 -5.75
CA GLY A 226 -2.13 -22.89 -5.25
C GLY A 226 -3.13 -23.11 -4.11
N THR A 227 -3.86 -22.07 -3.70
CA THR A 227 -4.85 -22.16 -2.62
C THR A 227 -6.25 -22.29 -3.20
N ARG A 228 -6.96 -23.40 -2.92
CA ARG A 228 -8.34 -23.56 -3.36
C ARG A 228 -9.28 -22.77 -2.45
N VAL A 229 -10.16 -21.95 -3.04
CA VAL A 229 -11.19 -21.15 -2.34
C VAL A 229 -11.92 -21.97 -1.28
N ARG A 230 -12.34 -23.20 -1.61
CA ARG A 230 -13.08 -24.07 -0.67
C ARG A 230 -12.35 -24.32 0.66
N LYS A 231 -10.99 -24.31 0.65
CA LYS A 231 -10.19 -24.55 1.86
C LYS A 231 -10.03 -23.32 2.75
N ILE A 232 -10.17 -22.12 2.16
CA ILE A 232 -9.97 -20.84 2.86
C ILE A 232 -11.23 -19.97 2.81
N PHE A 233 -12.37 -20.55 2.46
CA PHE A 233 -13.62 -19.79 2.25
C PHE A 233 -14.03 -19.01 3.52
N VAL A 234 -13.91 -19.64 4.67
CA VAL A 234 -14.24 -19.02 5.98
C VAL A 234 -13.27 -17.88 6.26
N ASP A 235 -11.97 -18.10 6.01
CA ASP A 235 -10.95 -17.05 6.20
C ASP A 235 -11.19 -15.87 5.27
N ILE A 236 -11.57 -16.11 4.00
CA ILE A 236 -11.94 -15.07 3.03
C ILE A 236 -13.18 -14.29 3.49
N MET A 237 -14.20 -14.98 4.01
CA MET A 237 -15.39 -14.32 4.54
C MET A 237 -15.06 -13.36 5.69
N HIS A 238 -14.24 -13.82 6.65
CA HIS A 238 -13.80 -12.98 7.77
C HIS A 238 -12.83 -11.88 7.31
N ALA A 239 -11.96 -12.16 6.33
CA ALA A 239 -11.10 -11.17 5.68
C ALA A 239 -11.93 -10.08 5.02
N SER A 240 -12.99 -10.45 4.29
CA SER A 240 -13.89 -9.49 3.64
C SER A 240 -14.58 -8.59 4.65
N ALA A 241 -15.17 -9.17 5.69
CA ALA A 241 -15.87 -8.40 6.72
C ALA A 241 -14.90 -7.47 7.49
N SER A 242 -13.72 -7.96 7.89
CA SER A 242 -12.69 -7.13 8.54
C SER A 242 -12.20 -6.00 7.63
N SER A 243 -12.06 -6.27 6.32
CA SER A 243 -11.67 -5.26 5.32
C SER A 243 -12.74 -4.20 5.14
N LEU A 244 -14.02 -4.60 5.05
CA LEU A 244 -15.15 -3.67 4.95
C LEU A 244 -15.25 -2.80 6.20
N ILE A 245 -15.05 -3.36 7.39
CA ILE A 245 -14.97 -2.59 8.63
C ILE A 245 -13.88 -1.52 8.50
N ALA A 246 -12.66 -1.89 8.13
CA ALA A 246 -11.54 -0.97 8.02
C ALA A 246 -11.77 0.12 6.95
N ILE A 247 -12.37 -0.23 5.79
CA ILE A 247 -12.73 0.73 4.74
C ILE A 247 -13.83 1.67 5.24
N SER A 248 -14.85 1.18 5.94
CA SER A 248 -15.93 2.01 6.50
C SER A 248 -15.38 3.01 7.52
N PHE A 249 -14.46 2.58 8.39
CA PHE A 249 -13.77 3.50 9.31
C PHE A 249 -12.92 4.52 8.55
N SER A 250 -12.24 4.12 7.46
CA SER A 250 -11.47 5.07 6.62
C SER A 250 -12.36 6.16 6.06
N VAL A 251 -13.53 5.81 5.52
CA VAL A 251 -14.50 6.78 5.00
C VAL A 251 -15.03 7.66 6.12
N LEU A 252 -15.44 7.07 7.26
CA LEU A 252 -15.97 7.82 8.40
C LEU A 252 -14.95 8.84 8.93
N PHE A 253 -13.71 8.41 9.18
CA PHE A 253 -12.65 9.29 9.67
C PHE A 253 -12.27 10.36 8.64
N ALA A 254 -12.26 10.02 7.34
CA ALA A 254 -12.00 10.97 6.27
C ALA A 254 -13.07 12.08 6.25
N LEU A 255 -14.36 11.72 6.31
CA LEU A 255 -15.47 12.69 6.31
C LEU A 255 -15.46 13.59 7.55
N ILE A 256 -15.12 13.03 8.72
CA ILE A 256 -14.98 13.81 9.94
C ILE A 256 -13.80 14.77 9.84
N THR A 257 -12.63 14.26 9.42
CA THR A 257 -11.39 15.04 9.33
C THR A 257 -11.49 16.15 8.27
N ALA A 258 -12.19 15.90 7.15
CA ALA A 258 -12.40 16.89 6.09
C ALA A 258 -13.10 18.16 6.58
N GLN A 259 -13.87 18.09 7.68
CA GLN A 259 -14.54 19.27 8.26
C GLN A 259 -13.58 20.21 9.01
N PHE A 260 -12.40 19.71 9.39
CA PHE A 260 -11.41 20.44 10.19
C PHE A 260 -10.11 20.75 9.44
N VAL A 261 -9.90 20.06 8.31
CA VAL A 261 -8.69 20.18 7.50
C VAL A 261 -9.11 20.56 6.08
N GLY A 262 -8.46 21.51 5.46
CA GLY A 262 -8.79 21.98 4.10
C GLY A 262 -8.51 21.00 2.95
N SER A 263 -8.23 19.73 3.26
CA SER A 263 -7.98 18.68 2.27
C SER A 263 -9.28 18.04 1.81
N SER A 264 -9.31 17.56 0.55
CA SER A 264 -10.48 16.87 -0.01
C SER A 264 -10.80 15.57 0.73
N ALA A 265 -12.08 15.20 0.81
CA ALA A 265 -12.50 13.95 1.44
C ALA A 265 -11.90 12.74 0.73
N GLU A 266 -11.75 12.81 -0.59
CA GLU A 266 -11.15 11.76 -1.42
C GLU A 266 -9.68 11.52 -1.06
N ALA A 267 -8.89 12.57 -0.90
CA ALA A 267 -7.49 12.46 -0.49
C ALA A 267 -7.39 11.86 0.92
N LEU A 268 -8.25 12.26 1.84
CA LEU A 268 -8.32 11.71 3.19
C LEU A 268 -8.77 10.23 3.20
N ILE A 269 -9.75 9.85 2.36
CA ILE A 269 -10.14 8.44 2.22
C ILE A 269 -8.94 7.60 1.81
N LEU A 270 -8.15 8.04 0.81
CA LEU A 270 -6.94 7.33 0.38
C LEU A 270 -5.84 7.33 1.44
N ALA A 271 -5.70 8.42 2.20
CA ALA A 271 -4.74 8.55 3.29
C ALA A 271 -5.02 7.54 4.42
N PHE A 272 -6.29 7.35 4.79
CA PHE A 272 -6.72 6.40 5.82
C PHE A 272 -6.92 4.98 5.31
N ALA A 273 -7.14 4.78 4.00
CA ALA A 273 -7.48 3.48 3.41
C ALA A 273 -6.48 2.38 3.79
N PRO A 274 -6.94 1.18 4.18
CA PRO A 274 -6.07 0.08 4.61
C PRO A 274 -5.39 -0.64 3.43
N GLY A 275 -4.94 0.12 2.44
CA GLY A 275 -4.22 -0.33 1.23
C GLY A 275 -2.70 -0.24 1.37
N GLY A 276 -1.99 -0.60 0.30
CA GLY A 276 -0.54 -0.39 0.19
C GLY A 276 -0.19 1.03 -0.30
N PHE A 277 1.04 1.47 -0.06
CA PHE A 277 1.48 2.82 -0.45
C PHE A 277 1.36 3.08 -1.94
N ALA A 278 1.91 2.15 -2.75
CA ALA A 278 1.95 2.29 -4.20
C ALA A 278 0.55 2.33 -4.80
N GLU A 279 -0.33 1.47 -4.30
CA GLU A 279 -1.68 1.31 -4.79
C GLU A 279 -2.54 2.55 -4.46
N MET A 280 -2.45 3.05 -3.23
CA MET A 280 -3.21 4.24 -2.82
C MET A 280 -2.68 5.51 -3.50
N ALA A 281 -1.36 5.65 -3.64
CA ALA A 281 -0.76 6.73 -4.39
C ALA A 281 -1.14 6.71 -5.87
N LEU A 282 -1.20 5.51 -6.47
CA LEU A 282 -1.60 5.33 -7.86
C LEU A 282 -3.09 5.67 -8.08
N ILE A 283 -3.97 5.28 -7.15
CA ILE A 283 -5.37 5.70 -7.18
C ILE A 283 -5.47 7.22 -7.06
N GLY A 284 -4.73 7.84 -6.12
CA GLY A 284 -4.65 9.28 -5.96
C GLY A 284 -4.18 10.00 -7.23
N PHE A 285 -3.14 9.46 -7.88
CA PHE A 285 -2.64 9.98 -9.15
C PHE A 285 -3.72 9.94 -10.25
N GLY A 286 -4.37 8.79 -10.41
CA GLY A 286 -5.45 8.63 -11.40
C GLY A 286 -6.67 9.51 -11.12
N LEU A 287 -6.86 9.99 -9.90
CA LEU A 287 -7.91 10.92 -9.47
C LEU A 287 -7.46 12.39 -9.54
N GLY A 288 -6.21 12.67 -9.90
CA GLY A 288 -5.65 14.03 -9.88
C GLY A 288 -5.50 14.63 -8.48
N LEU A 289 -5.41 13.77 -7.45
CA LEU A 289 -5.23 14.19 -6.06
C LEU A 289 -3.76 14.40 -5.72
N GLU A 290 -3.50 15.09 -4.63
CA GLU A 290 -2.15 15.35 -4.13
C GLU A 290 -1.51 14.06 -3.59
N ILE A 291 -0.58 13.49 -4.37
CA ILE A 291 0.04 12.19 -4.09
C ILE A 291 0.92 12.27 -2.84
N SER A 292 1.66 13.37 -2.68
CA SER A 292 2.53 13.62 -1.53
C SER A 292 1.75 13.57 -0.21
N PHE A 293 0.53 14.11 -0.18
CA PHE A 293 -0.39 14.00 0.95
C PHE A 293 -0.71 12.53 1.27
N VAL A 294 -1.18 11.78 0.27
CA VAL A 294 -1.57 10.37 0.45
C VAL A 294 -0.39 9.52 0.93
N ILE A 295 0.77 9.67 0.29
CA ILE A 295 1.98 8.89 0.64
C ILE A 295 2.43 9.20 2.06
N SER A 296 2.49 10.47 2.46
CA SER A 296 2.95 10.88 3.78
C SER A 296 2.11 10.27 4.90
N HIS A 297 0.78 10.28 4.76
CA HIS A 297 -0.14 9.67 5.72
C HIS A 297 -0.03 8.15 5.75
N GLN A 298 0.13 7.52 4.59
CA GLN A 298 0.32 6.08 4.48
C GLN A 298 1.63 5.62 5.15
N ILE A 299 2.73 6.38 4.96
CA ILE A 299 4.01 6.13 5.62
C ILE A 299 3.88 6.26 7.13
N LEU A 300 3.29 7.36 7.61
CA LEU A 300 3.06 7.57 9.03
C LEU A 300 2.29 6.39 9.64
N ARG A 301 1.17 6.01 9.01
CA ARG A 301 0.38 4.87 9.45
C ARG A 301 1.19 3.58 9.51
N PHE A 302 1.98 3.31 8.48
CA PHE A 302 2.84 2.12 8.45
C PHE A 302 3.81 2.10 9.62
N PHE A 303 4.52 3.21 9.88
CA PHE A 303 5.44 3.27 11.01
C PHE A 303 4.73 3.12 12.35
N LEU A 304 3.57 3.76 12.53
CA LEU A 304 2.76 3.60 13.75
C LEU A 304 2.42 2.13 14.02
N ILE A 305 2.10 1.37 12.96
CA ILE A 305 1.73 -0.04 13.07
C ILE A 305 2.96 -0.92 13.28
N VAL A 306 3.99 -0.78 12.44
CA VAL A 306 5.18 -1.64 12.49
C VAL A 306 5.97 -1.45 13.78
N LEU A 307 5.98 -0.25 14.36
CA LEU A 307 6.61 0.02 15.65
C LEU A 307 5.66 -0.26 16.82
N GLY A 308 4.36 0.04 16.67
CA GLY A 308 3.38 -0.08 17.75
C GLY A 308 2.97 -1.53 18.02
N ILE A 309 2.74 -2.34 17.00
CA ILE A 309 2.30 -3.73 17.18
C ILE A 309 3.30 -4.59 17.98
N PRO A 310 4.62 -4.58 17.68
CA PRO A 310 5.58 -5.30 18.51
C PRO A 310 5.56 -4.87 19.98
N VAL A 311 5.37 -3.59 20.26
CA VAL A 311 5.26 -3.08 21.64
C VAL A 311 4.01 -3.64 22.32
N ILE A 312 2.86 -3.62 21.64
CA ILE A 312 1.61 -4.20 22.13
C ILE A 312 1.79 -5.69 22.42
N MET A 313 2.46 -6.43 21.52
CA MET A 313 2.73 -7.86 21.68
C MET A 313 3.65 -8.13 22.86
N MET A 314 4.70 -7.34 23.05
CA MET A 314 5.61 -7.48 24.21
C MET A 314 4.88 -7.25 25.53
N ILE A 315 3.94 -6.31 25.59
CA ILE A 315 3.13 -6.03 26.78
C ILE A 315 2.13 -7.17 27.03
N ALA A 316 1.47 -7.64 25.98
CA ALA A 316 0.38 -8.63 26.11
C ALA A 316 0.87 -10.08 26.31
N ARG A 317 2.01 -10.46 25.75
CA ARG A 317 2.50 -11.85 25.68
C ARG A 317 3.95 -12.03 26.16
N GLY A 318 4.63 -10.96 26.52
CA GLY A 318 6.06 -11.01 26.84
C GLY A 318 6.96 -11.03 25.60
N ARG A 319 8.26 -11.28 25.80
CA ARG A 319 9.23 -11.31 24.68
C ARG A 319 9.00 -12.55 23.79
N PRO A 320 9.20 -12.43 22.47
CA PRO A 320 9.12 -13.57 21.56
C PRO A 320 10.16 -14.64 21.92
N ASP A 321 9.85 -15.89 21.64
CA ASP A 321 10.73 -17.01 21.91
C ASP A 321 12.00 -16.92 21.05
N LYS A 322 13.18 -16.81 21.68
CA LYS A 322 14.46 -16.62 20.97
C LYS A 322 14.76 -17.70 19.93
N LYS A 323 14.30 -18.94 20.16
CA LYS A 323 14.53 -20.07 19.25
C LYS A 323 13.91 -19.86 17.85
N ASN A 324 12.86 -19.05 17.74
CA ASN A 324 12.19 -18.80 16.47
C ASN A 324 12.77 -17.58 15.72
N VAL A 325 13.56 -16.73 16.37
CA VAL A 325 14.16 -15.55 15.75
C VAL A 325 15.47 -15.88 15.03
N ASP A 326 16.22 -16.85 15.55
CA ASP A 326 17.55 -17.21 15.01
C ASP A 326 17.48 -18.03 13.69
N ASN A 327 16.32 -18.55 13.32
CA ASN A 327 16.12 -19.28 12.06
C ASN A 327 15.96 -18.36 10.83
N PHE A 328 16.06 -17.03 10.98
CA PHE A 328 15.81 -16.04 9.93
C PHE A 328 17.00 -15.11 9.65
N GLN A 329 18.19 -15.39 10.21
CA GLN A 329 19.45 -14.78 9.80
C GLN A 329 20.16 -15.68 8.79
#